data_b966577ed6ee8ea435fed619c2e55d00
#
_entry.id   b966577ed6ee8ea435fed619c2e55d00
#
_cell.length_a   1.000
_cell.length_b   1.000
_cell.length_c   1.000
_cell.angle_alpha   90.00
_cell.angle_beta   90.00
_cell.angle_gamma   90.00
#
_symmetry.space_group_name_H-M   'P 1'
#
loop_
_entity.id
_entity.type
_entity.pdbx_description
1 polymer ?
#
loop_
_entity_poly.entity_id
_entity_poly.type
_entity_poly.pdbx_seq_one_letter_code
_entity_poly.pdbx_strand_id
1 'polypeptide(L)'
;MRIISGQYGGRRFEAPRNLQARPTTDIAKEGLFNILQNRIDFEGISALDLFSGTGSISFELLSRGAASVVGVEMGRPQQQFIQKVSQELKIGRELQLVRGDVFKYLKGSTQQFDLIFADPPYALTELPQLPDLIFEGNRLKARGLFILEHGKENDFSLHPHFVELRKYGAVHFSFFGK
;
A
#
# COMPACT_ATOMS: atom_id res chain seq x y z
N MET A 1 -12.71 -8.40 -0.88
CA MET A 1 -11.32 -8.36 -0.37
C MET A 1 -11.00 -9.67 0.34
N ARG A 2 -9.85 -10.25 0.06
CA ARG A 2 -9.37 -11.49 0.68
C ARG A 2 -7.98 -11.26 1.30
N ILE A 3 -7.79 -11.73 2.53
CA ILE A 3 -6.47 -11.79 3.15
C ILE A 3 -5.85 -13.15 2.77
N ILE A 4 -4.66 -13.12 2.19
CA ILE A 4 -4.04 -14.30 1.56
C ILE A 4 -3.36 -15.19 2.60
N SER A 5 -2.53 -14.59 3.46
CA SER A 5 -1.66 -15.35 4.36
C SER A 5 -1.55 -14.68 5.73
N GLY A 6 -0.85 -15.34 6.65
CA GLY A 6 -0.61 -14.84 7.99
C GLY A 6 -1.74 -15.11 8.97
N GLN A 7 -1.76 -14.34 10.05
CA GLN A 7 -2.68 -14.51 11.19
C GLN A 7 -4.16 -14.52 10.79
N TYR A 8 -4.53 -13.71 9.80
CA TYR A 8 -5.90 -13.59 9.29
C TYR A 8 -6.10 -14.25 7.92
N GLY A 9 -5.15 -15.05 7.47
CA GLY A 9 -5.17 -15.68 6.15
C GLY A 9 -6.44 -16.48 5.89
N GLY A 10 -6.95 -16.39 4.67
CA GLY A 10 -8.17 -17.04 4.22
C GLY A 10 -9.46 -16.29 4.50
N ARG A 11 -9.43 -15.25 5.31
CA ARG A 11 -10.64 -14.46 5.60
C ARG A 11 -11.02 -13.58 4.41
N ARG A 12 -12.33 -13.49 4.18
CA ARG A 12 -12.93 -12.72 3.10
C ARG A 12 -13.90 -11.70 3.65
N PHE A 13 -13.93 -10.54 3.02
CA PHE A 13 -14.83 -9.44 3.36
C PHE A 13 -15.45 -8.89 2.08
N GLU A 14 -16.76 -8.82 2.03
CA GLU A 14 -17.46 -8.23 0.88
C GLU A 14 -17.43 -6.70 0.99
N ALA A 15 -16.77 -6.07 0.03
CA ALA A 15 -16.85 -4.64 -0.14
C ALA A 15 -18.18 -4.28 -0.80
N PRO A 16 -18.83 -3.17 -0.38
CA PRO A 16 -19.99 -2.65 -1.09
C PRO A 16 -19.69 -2.43 -2.57
N ARG A 17 -20.71 -2.62 -3.43
CA ARG A 17 -20.53 -2.53 -4.90
C ARG A 17 -19.94 -1.21 -5.35
N ASN A 18 -20.24 -0.12 -4.67
CA ASN A 18 -19.70 1.22 -4.96
C ASN A 18 -18.22 1.38 -4.62
N LEU A 19 -17.62 0.41 -3.92
CA LEU A 19 -16.18 0.38 -3.60
C LEU A 19 -15.39 -0.56 -4.53
N GLN A 20 -16.05 -1.19 -5.47
CA GLN A 20 -15.39 -2.04 -6.47
C GLN A 20 -14.67 -1.17 -7.51
N ALA A 21 -13.71 -0.38 -7.05
CA ALA A 21 -12.68 0.11 -7.92
C ALA A 21 -11.80 -1.07 -8.29
N ARG A 22 -11.42 -1.15 -9.54
CA ARG A 22 -10.56 -2.19 -10.14
C ARG A 22 -10.16 -3.31 -9.19
N PRO A 23 -10.47 -4.55 -9.48
CA PRO A 23 -9.80 -5.60 -8.75
C PRO A 23 -8.30 -5.49 -9.07
N THR A 24 -7.49 -5.01 -8.13
CA THR A 24 -6.15 -5.56 -8.03
C THR A 24 -6.43 -7.04 -7.88
N THR A 25 -6.26 -7.77 -8.93
CA THR A 25 -6.59 -9.16 -8.94
C THR A 25 -5.88 -9.81 -7.77
N ASP A 26 -6.51 -10.73 -7.09
CA ASP A 26 -5.84 -11.55 -6.08
C ASP A 26 -4.50 -12.07 -6.60
N ILE A 27 -4.39 -12.32 -7.91
CA ILE A 27 -3.16 -12.72 -8.59
C ILE A 27 -2.06 -11.68 -8.47
N ALA A 28 -2.35 -10.40 -8.74
CA ALA A 28 -1.34 -9.34 -8.63
C ALA A 28 -0.91 -9.12 -7.18
N LYS A 29 -1.86 -9.12 -6.25
CA LYS A 29 -1.58 -9.02 -4.81
C LYS A 29 -0.73 -10.18 -4.33
N GLU A 30 -1.09 -11.41 -4.69
CA GLU A 30 -0.33 -12.61 -4.34
C GLU A 30 1.07 -12.57 -4.93
N GLY A 31 1.20 -12.18 -6.19
CA GLY A 31 2.50 -11.99 -6.85
C GLY A 31 3.37 -10.96 -6.13
N LEU A 32 2.80 -9.82 -5.76
CA LEU A 32 3.50 -8.78 -5.00
C LEU A 32 4.04 -9.33 -3.67
N PHE A 33 3.19 -9.98 -2.88
CA PHE A 33 3.61 -10.50 -1.57
C PHE A 33 4.58 -11.68 -1.68
N ASN A 34 4.51 -12.48 -2.75
CA ASN A 34 5.51 -13.50 -3.04
C ASN A 34 6.91 -12.90 -3.29
N ILE A 35 6.97 -11.75 -3.95
CA ILE A 35 8.23 -11.02 -4.12
C ILE A 35 8.70 -10.45 -2.78
N LEU A 36 7.81 -9.80 -2.05
CA LEU A 36 8.15 -9.12 -0.80
C LEU A 36 8.66 -10.08 0.27
N GLN A 37 8.08 -11.27 0.40
CA GLN A 37 8.51 -12.26 1.41
C GLN A 37 9.96 -12.73 1.23
N ASN A 38 10.52 -12.58 0.02
CA ASN A 38 11.92 -12.92 -0.26
C ASN A 38 12.87 -11.72 -0.07
N ARG A 39 12.34 -10.54 0.24
CA ARG A 39 13.12 -9.29 0.36
C ARG A 39 13.08 -8.69 1.73
N ILE A 40 11.96 -8.85 2.43
CA ILE A 40 11.76 -8.26 3.75
C ILE A 40 11.19 -9.29 4.71
N ASP A 41 11.55 -9.15 5.98
CA ASP A 41 10.83 -9.81 7.05
C ASP A 41 9.68 -8.89 7.47
N PHE A 42 8.45 -9.38 7.38
CA PHE A 42 7.27 -8.60 7.74
C PHE A 42 7.16 -8.37 9.25
N GLU A 43 7.77 -9.25 10.05
CA GLU A 43 7.63 -9.17 11.51
C GLU A 43 8.21 -7.87 12.05
N GLY A 44 7.35 -7.11 12.72
CA GLY A 44 7.75 -5.91 13.43
C GLY A 44 7.94 -4.65 12.58
N ILE A 45 7.72 -4.70 11.26
CA ILE A 45 7.91 -3.50 10.42
C ILE A 45 6.81 -2.46 10.62
N SER A 46 7.15 -1.22 10.30
CA SER A 46 6.18 -0.14 10.12
C SER A 46 5.95 0.10 8.62
N ALA A 47 4.69 0.23 8.22
CA ALA A 47 4.34 0.41 6.82
C ALA A 47 3.37 1.57 6.60
N LEU A 48 3.41 2.14 5.40
CA LEU A 48 2.51 3.20 4.94
C LEU A 48 1.80 2.71 3.69
N ASP A 49 0.48 2.75 3.71
CA ASP A 49 -0.39 2.35 2.59
C ASP A 49 -1.11 3.60 2.06
N LEU A 50 -0.57 4.16 1.00
CA LEU A 50 -1.12 5.36 0.36
C LEU A 50 -2.20 4.96 -0.66
N PHE A 51 -3.32 5.67 -0.64
CA PHE A 51 -4.51 5.32 -1.42
C PHE A 51 -5.03 3.94 -1.01
N SER A 52 -5.30 3.76 0.29
CA SER A 52 -5.57 2.43 0.88
C SER A 52 -6.79 1.71 0.30
N GLY A 53 -7.75 2.43 -0.27
CA GLY A 53 -8.98 1.85 -0.84
C GLY A 53 -9.74 1.04 0.20
N THR A 54 -9.88 -0.27 -0.04
CA THR A 54 -10.52 -1.20 0.90
C THR A 54 -9.61 -1.63 2.05
N GLY A 55 -8.36 -1.19 2.05
CA GLY A 55 -7.37 -1.60 3.05
C GLY A 55 -6.72 -2.96 2.78
N SER A 56 -6.88 -3.49 1.57
CA SER A 56 -6.39 -4.83 1.21
C SER A 56 -4.90 -5.04 1.52
N ILE A 57 -4.06 -4.07 1.18
CA ILE A 57 -2.62 -4.13 1.44
C ILE A 57 -2.34 -3.94 2.94
N SER A 58 -3.00 -2.99 3.58
CA SER A 58 -2.86 -2.75 5.02
C SER A 58 -3.16 -4.00 5.85
N PHE A 59 -4.28 -4.65 5.59
CA PHE A 59 -4.67 -5.87 6.32
C PHE A 59 -3.75 -7.04 6.02
N GLU A 60 -3.27 -7.16 4.78
CA GLU A 60 -2.30 -8.20 4.43
C GLU A 60 -0.99 -8.04 5.19
N LEU A 61 -0.47 -6.80 5.26
CA LEU A 61 0.75 -6.49 6.00
C LEU A 61 0.62 -6.82 7.49
N LEU A 62 -0.49 -6.40 8.12
CA LEU A 62 -0.77 -6.71 9.52
C LEU A 62 -0.92 -8.21 9.75
N SER A 63 -1.59 -8.91 8.83
CA SER A 63 -1.76 -10.37 8.90
C SER A 63 -0.43 -11.10 8.87
N ARG A 64 0.56 -10.57 8.15
CA ARG A 64 1.89 -11.17 8.01
C ARG A 64 2.89 -10.75 9.08
N GLY A 65 2.50 -9.89 10.02
CA GLY A 65 3.32 -9.57 11.19
C GLY A 65 3.79 -8.13 11.31
N ALA A 66 3.39 -7.22 10.42
CA ALA A 66 3.71 -5.81 10.57
C ALA A 66 3.25 -5.30 11.94
N ALA A 67 4.09 -4.55 12.62
CA ALA A 67 3.76 -4.00 13.94
C ALA A 67 2.75 -2.86 13.83
N SER A 68 2.85 -2.07 12.78
CA SER A 68 1.95 -0.93 12.54
C SER A 68 1.84 -0.60 11.07
N VAL A 69 0.65 -0.17 10.67
CA VAL A 69 0.36 0.35 9.34
C VAL A 69 -0.37 1.67 9.48
N VAL A 70 0.07 2.68 8.74
CA VAL A 70 -0.68 3.90 8.50
C VAL A 70 -1.33 3.77 7.13
N GLY A 71 -2.65 3.81 7.09
CA GLY A 71 -3.42 3.82 5.85
C GLY A 71 -3.95 5.22 5.58
N VAL A 72 -3.71 5.76 4.40
CA VAL A 72 -4.23 7.08 4.00
C VAL A 72 -5.30 6.89 2.94
N GLU A 73 -6.51 7.36 3.22
CA GLU A 73 -7.67 7.22 2.33
C GLU A 73 -8.58 8.44 2.45
N MET A 74 -8.95 9.01 1.32
CA MET A 74 -9.79 10.19 1.25
C MET A 74 -11.28 9.82 1.16
N GLY A 75 -11.62 8.70 0.57
CA GLY A 75 -13.01 8.27 0.33
C GLY A 75 -13.71 7.81 1.60
N ARG A 76 -14.82 8.46 1.93
CA ARG A 76 -15.60 8.13 3.14
C ARG A 76 -16.13 6.69 3.15
N PRO A 77 -16.69 6.16 2.04
CA PRO A 77 -17.15 4.77 2.03
C PRO A 77 -16.02 3.76 2.27
N GLN A 78 -14.83 4.02 1.71
CA GLN A 78 -13.64 3.21 1.92
C GLN A 78 -13.20 3.23 3.39
N GLN A 79 -13.17 4.42 3.98
CA GLN A 79 -12.84 4.57 5.41
C GLN A 79 -13.79 3.76 6.31
N GLN A 80 -15.08 3.81 6.03
CA GLN A 80 -16.09 3.04 6.77
C GLN A 80 -15.87 1.53 6.62
N PHE A 81 -15.54 1.08 5.43
CA PHE A 81 -15.24 -0.34 5.18
C PHE A 81 -13.99 -0.79 5.95
N ILE A 82 -12.91 0.00 5.90
CA ILE A 82 -11.69 -0.29 6.66
C ILE A 82 -11.98 -0.37 8.16
N GLN A 83 -12.77 0.55 8.68
CA GLN A 83 -13.17 0.52 10.10
C GLN A 83 -13.96 -0.74 10.45
N LYS A 84 -14.91 -1.12 9.61
CA LYS A 84 -15.71 -2.34 9.81
C LYS A 84 -14.82 -3.59 9.85
N VAL A 85 -13.93 -3.73 8.90
CA VAL A 85 -13.00 -4.89 8.85
C VAL A 85 -12.07 -4.88 10.06
N SER A 86 -11.55 -3.72 10.45
CA SER A 86 -10.71 -3.59 11.65
C SER A 86 -11.43 -4.07 12.90
N GLN A 87 -12.70 -3.71 13.06
CA GLN A 87 -13.51 -4.16 14.19
C GLN A 87 -13.72 -5.67 14.19
N GLU A 88 -14.03 -6.24 13.03
CA GLU A 88 -14.22 -7.69 12.89
C GLU A 88 -12.94 -8.47 13.19
N LEU A 89 -11.79 -7.94 12.80
CA LEU A 89 -10.48 -8.54 13.06
C LEU A 89 -9.93 -8.19 14.44
N LYS A 90 -10.61 -7.33 15.19
CA LYS A 90 -10.15 -6.80 16.49
C LYS A 90 -8.79 -6.11 16.41
N ILE A 91 -8.55 -5.44 15.30
CA ILE A 91 -7.36 -4.62 15.10
C ILE A 91 -7.62 -3.26 15.74
N GLY A 92 -6.70 -2.81 16.59
CA GLY A 92 -6.77 -1.51 17.26
C GLY A 92 -5.69 -0.55 16.76
N ARG A 93 -4.72 -0.30 17.61
CA ARG A 93 -3.65 0.69 17.34
C ARG A 93 -2.69 0.30 16.22
N GLU A 94 -2.67 -0.96 15.83
CA GLU A 94 -1.81 -1.48 14.76
C GLU A 94 -2.15 -0.85 13.40
N LEU A 95 -3.40 -0.45 13.19
CA LEU A 95 -3.84 0.27 12.00
C LEU A 95 -4.29 1.68 12.36
N GLN A 96 -3.54 2.67 11.90
CA GLN A 96 -3.93 4.07 11.98
C GLN A 96 -4.50 4.50 10.63
N LEU A 97 -5.78 4.82 10.60
CA LEU A 97 -6.43 5.34 9.41
C LEU A 97 -6.35 6.87 9.39
N VAL A 98 -5.64 7.42 8.42
CA VAL A 98 -5.59 8.85 8.15
C VAL A 98 -6.64 9.19 7.09
N ARG A 99 -7.61 10.00 7.47
CA ARG A 99 -8.71 10.42 6.61
C ARG A 99 -8.32 11.71 5.90
N GLY A 100 -7.89 11.59 4.66
CA GLY A 100 -7.48 12.76 3.94
C GLY A 100 -6.71 12.47 2.65
N ASP A 101 -6.20 13.54 2.10
CA ASP A 101 -5.46 13.55 0.86
C ASP A 101 -4.02 13.08 1.07
N VAL A 102 -3.54 12.20 0.21
CA VAL A 102 -2.18 11.63 0.26
C VAL A 102 -1.11 12.72 0.19
N PHE A 103 -1.27 13.69 -0.69
CA PHE A 103 -0.26 14.74 -0.89
C PHE A 103 -0.18 15.68 0.32
N LYS A 104 -1.31 15.98 0.94
CA LYS A 104 -1.34 16.73 2.20
C LYS A 104 -0.68 15.95 3.34
N TYR A 105 -0.96 14.66 3.42
CA TYR A 105 -0.32 13.79 4.42
C TYR A 105 1.20 13.78 4.25
N LEU A 106 1.69 13.57 3.02
CA LEU A 106 3.12 13.53 2.73
C LEU A 106 3.82 14.86 3.04
N LYS A 107 3.14 15.98 2.86
CA LYS A 107 3.69 17.30 3.21
C LYS A 107 3.73 17.55 4.71
N GLY A 108 2.73 17.03 5.42
CA GLY A 108 2.54 17.31 6.86
C GLY A 108 3.20 16.31 7.81
N SER A 109 3.60 15.13 7.33
CA SER A 109 4.19 14.07 8.16
C SER A 109 5.70 14.00 7.98
N THR A 110 6.41 13.71 9.07
CA THR A 110 7.85 13.42 9.06
C THR A 110 8.15 11.96 9.39
N GLN A 111 7.13 11.16 9.58
CA GLN A 111 7.26 9.77 9.94
C GLN A 111 7.96 8.96 8.83
N GLN A 112 8.84 8.06 9.24
CA GLN A 112 9.55 7.14 8.35
C GLN A 112 9.02 5.72 8.50
N PHE A 113 9.09 4.96 7.41
CA PHE A 113 8.56 3.61 7.32
C PHE A 113 9.57 2.64 6.72
N ASP A 114 9.47 1.37 7.10
CA ASP A 114 10.23 0.29 6.48
C ASP A 114 9.71 -0.05 5.08
N LEU A 115 8.40 0.07 4.88
CA LEU A 115 7.73 -0.22 3.63
C LEU A 115 6.68 0.86 3.34
N ILE A 116 6.69 1.37 2.12
CA ILE A 116 5.63 2.26 1.62
C ILE A 116 5.04 1.64 0.35
N PHE A 117 3.73 1.57 0.30
CA PHE A 117 2.97 1.14 -0.87
C PHE A 117 2.02 2.25 -1.30
N ALA A 118 1.89 2.46 -2.61
CA ALA A 118 0.94 3.41 -3.17
C ALA A 118 0.20 2.81 -4.37
N ASP A 119 -1.12 2.89 -4.35
CA ASP A 119 -2.00 2.48 -5.45
C ASP A 119 -2.92 3.63 -5.85
N PRO A 120 -2.36 4.68 -6.49
CA PRO A 120 -3.17 5.80 -6.95
C PRO A 120 -4.05 5.43 -8.14
N PRO A 121 -5.11 6.18 -8.40
CA PRO A 121 -5.80 6.10 -9.70
C PRO A 121 -4.77 6.28 -10.83
N TYR A 122 -4.78 5.41 -11.83
CA TYR A 122 -3.76 5.43 -12.90
C TYR A 122 -3.77 6.72 -13.72
N ALA A 123 -4.93 7.38 -13.80
CA ALA A 123 -5.07 8.65 -14.50
C ALA A 123 -4.72 9.89 -13.65
N LEU A 124 -4.31 9.69 -12.39
CA LEU A 124 -3.94 10.80 -11.51
C LEU A 124 -2.72 11.54 -12.08
N THR A 125 -2.88 12.84 -12.34
CA THR A 125 -1.83 13.68 -12.96
C THR A 125 -0.57 13.76 -12.11
N GLU A 126 -0.70 13.71 -10.78
CA GLU A 126 0.40 13.81 -9.83
C GLU A 126 1.09 12.47 -9.54
N LEU A 127 0.59 11.36 -10.12
CA LEU A 127 1.17 10.03 -9.90
C LEU A 127 2.67 9.98 -10.18
N PRO A 128 3.19 10.57 -11.28
CA PRO A 128 4.62 10.54 -11.56
C PRO A 128 5.50 11.22 -10.53
N GLN A 129 4.92 12.09 -9.68
CA GLN A 129 5.66 12.83 -8.64
C GLN A 129 5.84 12.03 -7.35
N LEU A 130 5.12 10.94 -7.19
CA LEU A 130 5.13 10.18 -5.93
C LEU A 130 6.52 9.70 -5.51
N PRO A 131 7.36 9.12 -6.39
CA PRO A 131 8.70 8.73 -5.99
C PRO A 131 9.52 9.88 -5.41
N ASP A 132 9.52 11.03 -6.08
CA ASP A 132 10.26 12.22 -5.61
C ASP A 132 9.74 12.68 -4.25
N LEU A 133 8.43 12.71 -4.04
CA LEU A 133 7.84 13.10 -2.75
C LEU A 133 8.28 12.16 -1.61
N ILE A 134 8.37 10.87 -1.88
CA ILE A 134 8.81 9.89 -0.90
C ILE A 134 10.29 10.08 -0.54
N PHE A 135 11.16 10.20 -1.54
CA PHE A 135 12.61 10.25 -1.32
C PHE A 135 13.09 11.63 -0.87
N GLU A 136 12.62 12.72 -1.47
CA GLU A 136 12.95 14.09 -1.04
C GLU A 136 12.38 14.39 0.35
N GLY A 137 11.21 13.84 0.66
CA GLY A 137 10.61 13.94 1.98
C GLY A 137 11.23 13.04 3.04
N ASN A 138 12.18 12.19 2.67
CA ASN A 138 12.85 11.24 3.56
C ASN A 138 11.87 10.36 4.35
N ARG A 139 10.89 9.77 3.65
CA ARG A 139 9.83 8.95 4.26
C ARG A 139 10.22 7.48 4.46
N LEU A 140 11.32 7.03 3.86
CA LEU A 140 11.82 5.66 4.03
C LEU A 140 12.95 5.61 5.06
N LYS A 141 12.88 4.60 5.92
CA LYS A 141 14.02 4.22 6.76
C LYS A 141 15.15 3.68 5.90
N ALA A 142 16.36 3.60 6.46
CA ALA A 142 17.48 2.92 5.83
C ALA A 142 17.06 1.49 5.41
N ARG A 143 17.38 1.06 4.19
CA ARG A 143 16.96 -0.20 3.58
C ARG A 143 15.45 -0.31 3.35
N GLY A 144 14.72 0.79 3.48
CA GLY A 144 13.29 0.85 3.21
C GLY A 144 12.98 0.64 1.74
N LEU A 145 11.76 0.15 1.46
CA LEU A 145 11.29 -0.16 0.12
C LEU A 145 10.00 0.62 -0.16
N PHE A 146 9.95 1.26 -1.32
CA PHE A 146 8.74 1.89 -1.83
C PHE A 146 8.25 1.15 -3.07
N ILE A 147 6.95 0.84 -3.11
CA ILE A 147 6.31 0.17 -4.23
C ILE A 147 5.18 1.05 -4.74
N LEU A 148 5.21 1.33 -6.03
CA LEU A 148 4.18 2.12 -6.71
C LEU A 148 3.47 1.25 -7.73
N GLU A 149 2.15 1.08 -7.55
CA GLU A 149 1.29 0.46 -8.56
C GLU A 149 0.88 1.51 -9.59
N HIS A 150 1.00 1.17 -10.85
CA HIS A 150 0.66 2.07 -11.96
C HIS A 150 0.31 1.28 -13.24
N GLY A 151 -0.17 1.98 -14.25
CA GLY A 151 -0.40 1.42 -15.57
C GLY A 151 0.84 1.53 -16.47
N LYS A 152 0.68 1.09 -17.72
CA LYS A 152 1.76 1.09 -18.72
C LYS A 152 2.19 2.49 -19.17
N GLU A 153 1.41 3.51 -18.85
CA GLU A 153 1.65 4.91 -19.24
C GLU A 153 2.84 5.55 -18.53
N ASN A 154 3.23 4.98 -17.40
CA ASN A 154 4.34 5.50 -16.60
C ASN A 154 5.55 4.57 -16.65
N ASP A 155 6.73 5.17 -16.79
CA ASP A 155 8.01 4.49 -16.76
C ASP A 155 8.93 5.20 -15.77
N PHE A 156 9.36 4.50 -14.73
CA PHE A 156 10.21 5.04 -13.67
C PHE A 156 11.65 4.52 -13.75
N SER A 157 12.02 3.85 -14.84
CA SER A 157 13.33 3.18 -14.97
C SER A 157 14.53 4.11 -14.87
N LEU A 158 14.33 5.41 -15.13
CA LEU A 158 15.39 6.43 -15.03
C LEU A 158 15.46 7.12 -13.67
N HIS A 159 14.53 6.81 -12.75
CA HIS A 159 14.57 7.41 -11.42
C HIS A 159 15.78 6.89 -10.63
N PRO A 160 16.53 7.79 -9.90
CA PRO A 160 17.76 7.38 -9.19
C PRO A 160 17.59 6.23 -8.19
N HIS A 161 16.40 6.11 -7.62
CA HIS A 161 16.10 5.07 -6.64
C HIS A 161 15.34 3.87 -7.21
N PHE A 162 15.11 3.83 -8.52
CA PHE A 162 14.43 2.71 -9.16
C PHE A 162 15.24 1.41 -9.04
N VAL A 163 14.57 0.33 -8.66
CA VAL A 163 15.18 -1.00 -8.49
C VAL A 163 14.72 -1.95 -9.61
N GLU A 164 13.41 -2.12 -9.77
CA GLU A 164 12.87 -3.02 -10.78
C GLU A 164 11.38 -2.76 -11.06
N LEU A 165 10.92 -3.30 -12.17
CA LEU A 165 9.52 -3.31 -12.58
C LEU A 165 9.03 -4.76 -12.63
N ARG A 166 7.86 -5.01 -12.04
CA ARG A 166 7.14 -6.28 -12.15
C ARG A 166 5.76 -6.05 -12.74
N LYS A 167 5.35 -6.90 -13.65
CA LYS A 167 4.08 -6.78 -14.38
C LYS A 167 3.20 -7.99 -14.14
N TYR A 168 1.93 -7.72 -13.82
CA TYR A 168 0.87 -8.71 -13.69
C TYR A 168 -0.31 -8.25 -14.57
N GLY A 169 -0.27 -8.60 -15.86
CA GLY A 169 -1.21 -8.06 -16.85
C GLY A 169 -1.10 -6.54 -16.95
N ALA A 170 -2.21 -5.83 -16.76
CA ALA A 170 -2.24 -4.37 -16.79
C ALA A 170 -1.70 -3.72 -15.50
N VAL A 171 -1.48 -4.48 -14.46
CA VAL A 171 -0.98 -4.00 -13.17
C VAL A 171 0.54 -4.02 -13.18
N HIS A 172 1.15 -2.85 -13.04
CA HIS A 172 2.60 -2.70 -12.94
C HIS A 172 2.99 -2.28 -11.54
N PHE A 173 4.02 -2.91 -10.98
CA PHE A 173 4.64 -2.50 -9.73
C PHE A 173 6.07 -2.05 -10.00
N SER A 174 6.35 -0.77 -9.75
CA SER A 174 7.72 -0.26 -9.71
C SER A 174 8.23 -0.27 -8.28
N PHE A 175 9.42 -0.81 -8.08
CA PHE A 175 10.09 -0.92 -6.80
C PHE A 175 11.20 0.11 -6.72
N PHE A 176 11.28 0.80 -5.59
CA PHE A 176 12.30 1.81 -5.32
C PHE A 176 12.95 1.51 -3.97
N GLY A 177 14.26 1.69 -3.88
CA GLY A 177 15.01 1.46 -2.64
C GLY A 177 15.89 2.63 -2.25
N LYS A 178 16.13 2.76 -0.95
CA LYS A 178 17.00 3.79 -0.39
C LYS A 178 18.43 3.26 -0.24
#